data_aef22452f7143ba2e669a223277e83ca
#
_entry.id   aef22452f7143ba2e669a223277e83ca
#
_cell.length_a   1.000
_cell.length_b   1.000
_cell.length_c   1.000
_cell.angle_alpha   90.00
_cell.angle_beta   90.00
_cell.angle_gamma   90.00
#
_symmetry.space_group_name_H-M   'P 1'
#
loop_
_entity.id
_entity.type
_entity.pdbx_description
1 polymer ?
#
loop_
_entity_poly.entity_id
_entity_poly.type
_entity_poly.pdbx_seq_one_letter_code
_entity_poly.pdbx_strand_id
1 'polypeptide(L)'
;MTPDLRAYFYLGVMIVLGSTTSPLAQVAVRQLPIGLVPLLRFGSAGLCLLPFLGGVGPVRELIRRDWRRLALVAACCVPINQFFFLTAAKLGTNSHVGLFYATVPLVVWLLAWMLGHEPLDLGRLGGILISIAGVLVIGLGNVLGAGGAQSPEQARAVMIADLLLVGAVISWGAYVALSRPLVVRHGALPTLAGTFLVGCVLQLPITAWTAPAWGPQLQQASTAAWACLGVLAFVMTPINLALQNLSLKRLDASQVATFSNVAPVLTVVWGVWLFGEALSPALVVGGFLTLAGVFWTSRPAPRRAAAPAPAEAP
;
A
#
# COMPACT_ATOMS: atom_id res chain seq x y z
N MET A 1 8.79 7.70 30.92
CA MET A 1 8.08 6.59 30.23
C MET A 1 9.13 5.72 29.58
N THR A 2 9.34 4.52 30.08
CA THR A 2 10.24 3.56 29.43
C THR A 2 9.65 3.21 28.06
N PRO A 3 10.43 3.29 26.97
CA PRO A 3 9.93 2.90 25.66
C PRO A 3 9.49 1.44 25.72
N ASP A 4 8.28 1.14 25.25
CA ASP A 4 7.81 -0.25 25.19
C ASP A 4 8.58 -0.99 24.07
N LEU A 5 9.72 -1.57 24.44
CA LEU A 5 10.64 -2.25 23.53
C LEU A 5 9.91 -3.31 22.68
N ARG A 6 8.86 -3.93 23.24
CA ARG A 6 8.05 -4.92 22.52
C ARG A 6 7.27 -4.28 21.36
N ALA A 7 6.72 -3.08 21.57
CA ALA A 7 5.98 -2.37 20.53
C ALA A 7 6.91 -1.95 19.37
N TYR A 8 8.09 -1.46 19.68
CA TYR A 8 9.10 -1.14 18.66
C TYR A 8 9.62 -2.38 17.93
N PHE A 9 9.76 -3.52 18.62
CA PHE A 9 10.09 -4.78 18.00
C PHE A 9 8.99 -5.22 16.99
N TYR A 10 7.71 -5.18 17.39
CA TYR A 10 6.60 -5.49 16.48
C TYR A 10 6.58 -4.57 15.27
N LEU A 11 6.84 -3.28 15.48
CA LEU A 11 6.90 -2.29 14.41
C LEU A 11 8.07 -2.56 13.46
N GLY A 12 9.25 -2.88 13.98
CA GLY A 12 10.42 -3.23 13.18
C GLY A 12 10.17 -4.48 12.31
N VAL A 13 9.61 -5.54 12.90
CA VAL A 13 9.25 -6.75 12.16
C VAL A 13 8.19 -6.45 11.10
N MET A 14 7.16 -5.65 11.43
CA MET A 14 6.13 -5.22 10.48
C MET A 14 6.72 -4.47 9.28
N ILE A 15 7.68 -3.56 9.51
CA ILE A 15 8.33 -2.78 8.46
C ILE A 15 9.14 -3.68 7.52
N VAL A 16 9.95 -4.58 8.09
CA VAL A 16 10.73 -5.55 7.31
C VAL A 16 9.80 -6.44 6.48
N LEU A 17 8.80 -7.05 7.10
CA LEU A 17 7.81 -7.87 6.39
C LEU A 17 7.06 -7.05 5.33
N GLY A 18 6.62 -5.84 5.66
CA GLY A 18 5.92 -4.96 4.72
C GLY A 18 6.76 -4.63 3.49
N SER A 19 8.05 -4.33 3.68
CA SER A 19 8.97 -4.01 2.59
C SER A 19 9.23 -5.18 1.63
N THR A 20 9.13 -6.43 2.10
CA THR A 20 9.30 -7.63 1.26
C THR A 20 8.07 -7.96 0.42
N THR A 21 6.93 -7.29 0.65
CA THR A 21 5.70 -7.54 -0.12
C THR A 21 5.88 -7.29 -1.62
N SER A 22 6.55 -6.19 -1.98
CA SER A 22 6.77 -5.83 -3.39
C SER A 22 7.70 -6.82 -4.11
N PRO A 23 8.89 -7.18 -3.60
CA PRO A 23 9.74 -8.16 -4.25
C PRO A 23 9.07 -9.54 -4.40
N LEU A 24 8.36 -10.01 -3.38
CA LEU A 24 7.63 -11.29 -3.47
C LEU A 24 6.51 -11.22 -4.52
N ALA A 25 5.76 -10.11 -4.55
CA ALA A 25 4.73 -9.89 -5.56
C ALA A 25 5.33 -9.85 -6.97
N GLN A 26 6.49 -9.19 -7.16
CA GLN A 26 7.17 -9.12 -8.45
C GLN A 26 7.60 -10.49 -8.95
N VAL A 27 8.18 -11.34 -8.10
CA VAL A 27 8.53 -12.73 -8.46
C VAL A 27 7.28 -13.51 -8.86
N ALA A 28 6.20 -13.39 -8.08
CA ALA A 28 4.95 -14.10 -8.36
C ALA A 28 4.31 -13.67 -9.69
N VAL A 29 4.14 -12.34 -9.94
CA VAL A 29 3.40 -11.87 -11.14
C VAL A 29 4.19 -11.94 -12.44
N ARG A 30 5.51 -12.13 -12.39
CA ARG A 30 6.29 -12.41 -13.61
C ARG A 30 5.96 -13.75 -14.22
N GLN A 31 5.45 -14.69 -13.42
CA GLN A 31 5.18 -16.08 -13.84
C GLN A 31 3.71 -16.47 -13.66
N LEU A 32 3.00 -15.90 -12.69
CA LEU A 32 1.61 -16.21 -12.40
C LEU A 32 0.66 -15.16 -13.01
N PRO A 33 -0.56 -15.55 -13.37
CA PRO A 33 -1.56 -14.64 -13.92
C PRO A 33 -1.93 -13.52 -12.94
N ILE A 34 -1.92 -12.27 -13.42
CA ILE A 34 -2.27 -11.09 -12.61
C ILE A 34 -3.69 -11.19 -12.02
N GLY A 35 -4.63 -11.82 -12.73
CA GLY A 35 -6.00 -12.03 -12.24
C GLY A 35 -6.10 -13.06 -11.11
N LEU A 36 -5.18 -14.04 -11.04
CA LEU A 36 -5.18 -15.11 -10.03
C LEU A 36 -4.55 -14.66 -8.71
N VAL A 37 -3.43 -13.91 -8.79
CA VAL A 37 -2.65 -13.51 -7.61
C VAL A 37 -3.48 -12.79 -6.55
N PRO A 38 -4.31 -11.76 -6.87
CA PRO A 38 -5.14 -11.09 -5.88
C PRO A 38 -6.18 -12.01 -5.23
N LEU A 39 -6.80 -12.90 -6.02
CA LEU A 39 -7.79 -13.86 -5.50
C LEU A 39 -7.19 -14.76 -4.44
N LEU A 40 -6.06 -15.39 -4.73
CA LEU A 40 -5.41 -16.28 -3.78
C LEU A 40 -4.88 -15.53 -2.58
N ARG A 41 -4.24 -14.37 -2.79
CA ARG A 41 -3.66 -13.56 -1.71
C ARG A 41 -4.71 -13.03 -0.74
N PHE A 42 -5.69 -12.31 -1.24
CA PHE A 42 -6.69 -11.65 -0.39
C PHE A 42 -7.81 -12.61 0.03
N GLY A 43 -8.14 -13.58 -0.80
CA GLY A 43 -9.10 -14.63 -0.45
C GLY A 43 -8.64 -15.46 0.74
N SER A 44 -7.42 -15.99 0.68
CA SER A 44 -6.85 -16.73 1.81
C SER A 44 -6.70 -15.86 3.05
N ALA A 45 -6.20 -14.61 2.92
CA ALA A 45 -6.07 -13.70 4.04
C ALA A 45 -7.44 -13.38 4.68
N GLY A 46 -8.47 -13.12 3.87
CA GLY A 46 -9.83 -12.89 4.34
C GLY A 46 -10.40 -14.09 5.08
N LEU A 47 -10.20 -15.30 4.56
CA LEU A 47 -10.63 -16.55 5.21
C LEU A 47 -9.86 -16.81 6.52
N CYS A 48 -8.54 -16.55 6.53
CA CYS A 48 -7.71 -16.69 7.73
C CYS A 48 -8.11 -15.73 8.86
N LEU A 49 -8.78 -14.62 8.56
CA LEU A 49 -9.26 -13.68 9.58
C LEU A 49 -10.58 -14.12 10.23
N LEU A 50 -11.38 -14.97 9.59
CA LEU A 50 -12.69 -15.39 10.11
C LEU A 50 -12.65 -16.09 11.48
N PRO A 51 -11.71 -16.99 11.78
CA PRO A 51 -11.60 -17.60 13.12
C PRO A 51 -11.38 -16.56 14.23
N PHE A 52 -10.60 -15.51 13.96
CA PHE A 52 -10.33 -14.43 14.93
C PHE A 52 -11.56 -13.53 15.17
N LEU A 53 -12.56 -13.61 14.31
CA LEU A 53 -13.84 -12.91 14.43
C LEU A 53 -14.93 -13.76 15.10
N GLY A 54 -14.64 -15.01 15.47
CA GLY A 54 -15.64 -15.96 15.93
C GLY A 54 -16.58 -16.42 14.81
N GLY A 55 -16.16 -16.29 13.54
CA GLY A 55 -16.92 -16.73 12.37
C GLY A 55 -17.32 -15.59 11.42
N VAL A 56 -18.28 -15.86 10.55
CA VAL A 56 -18.73 -14.94 9.48
C VAL A 56 -19.72 -13.86 9.94
N GLY A 57 -20.26 -13.97 11.17
CA GLY A 57 -21.31 -13.09 11.69
C GLY A 57 -20.97 -11.60 11.59
N PRO A 58 -19.81 -11.12 12.10
CA PRO A 58 -19.41 -9.71 12.03
C PRO A 58 -19.28 -9.18 10.61
N VAL A 59 -18.76 -10.01 9.68
CA VAL A 59 -18.63 -9.63 8.25
C VAL A 59 -20.01 -9.54 7.60
N ARG A 60 -20.91 -10.47 7.89
CA ARG A 60 -22.29 -10.45 7.38
C ARG A 60 -23.04 -9.21 7.85
N GLU A 61 -22.87 -8.81 9.12
CA GLU A 61 -23.51 -7.61 9.67
C GLU A 61 -22.95 -6.35 8.99
N LEU A 62 -21.64 -6.26 8.76
CA LEU A 62 -21.00 -5.17 8.01
C LEU A 62 -21.59 -5.08 6.59
N ILE A 63 -21.67 -6.20 5.86
CA ILE A 63 -22.26 -6.24 4.52
C ILE A 63 -23.72 -5.75 4.57
N ARG A 64 -24.51 -6.23 5.53
CA ARG A 64 -25.93 -5.86 5.62
C ARG A 64 -26.14 -4.37 5.87
N ARG A 65 -25.30 -3.74 6.70
CA ARG A 65 -25.45 -2.33 7.09
C ARG A 65 -24.81 -1.34 6.14
N ASP A 66 -23.61 -1.66 5.62
CA ASP A 66 -22.77 -0.71 4.91
C ASP A 66 -22.22 -1.26 3.57
N TRP A 67 -22.96 -2.12 2.86
CA TRP A 67 -22.49 -2.83 1.66
C TRP A 67 -21.93 -1.90 0.57
N ARG A 68 -22.56 -0.74 0.32
CA ARG A 68 -22.12 0.21 -0.72
C ARG A 68 -20.74 0.78 -0.42
N ARG A 69 -20.53 1.19 0.83
CA ARG A 69 -19.20 1.68 1.27
C ARG A 69 -18.17 0.57 1.26
N LEU A 70 -18.56 -0.60 1.77
CA LEU A 70 -17.67 -1.75 1.75
C LEU A 70 -17.28 -2.16 0.33
N ALA A 71 -18.22 -2.19 -0.62
CA ALA A 71 -17.94 -2.49 -2.02
C ALA A 71 -16.97 -1.49 -2.65
N LEU A 72 -17.15 -0.18 -2.38
CA LEU A 72 -16.23 0.85 -2.86
C LEU A 72 -14.82 0.69 -2.28
N VAL A 73 -14.73 0.50 -0.96
CA VAL A 73 -13.46 0.26 -0.25
C VAL A 73 -12.78 -1.01 -0.77
N ALA A 74 -13.54 -2.07 -0.96
CA ALA A 74 -13.07 -3.35 -1.47
C ALA A 74 -12.60 -3.24 -2.94
N ALA A 75 -13.31 -2.49 -3.77
CA ALA A 75 -12.92 -2.23 -5.16
C ALA A 75 -11.58 -1.47 -5.22
N CYS A 76 -11.42 -0.43 -4.40
CA CYS A 76 -10.17 0.32 -4.32
C CYS A 76 -9.00 -0.55 -3.81
N CYS A 77 -9.23 -1.46 -2.86
CA CYS A 77 -8.19 -2.29 -2.25
C CYS A 77 -7.75 -3.46 -3.12
N VAL A 78 -8.70 -4.17 -3.75
CA VAL A 78 -8.40 -5.43 -4.45
C VAL A 78 -8.42 -5.24 -5.96
N PRO A 79 -9.53 -5.18 -6.70
CA PRO A 79 -9.46 -5.19 -8.16
C PRO A 79 -8.69 -3.99 -8.72
N ILE A 80 -8.96 -2.78 -8.29
CA ILE A 80 -8.36 -1.58 -8.87
C ILE A 80 -6.88 -1.47 -8.46
N ASN A 81 -6.59 -1.51 -7.16
CA ASN A 81 -5.21 -1.38 -6.69
C ASN A 81 -4.33 -2.50 -7.22
N GLN A 82 -4.79 -3.75 -7.13
CA GLN A 82 -3.95 -4.87 -7.53
C GLN A 82 -3.73 -4.93 -9.04
N PHE A 83 -4.70 -4.52 -9.85
CA PHE A 83 -4.48 -4.38 -11.28
C PHE A 83 -3.32 -3.41 -11.57
N PHE A 84 -3.38 -2.22 -11.02
CA PHE A 84 -2.33 -1.21 -11.20
C PHE A 84 -0.99 -1.65 -10.61
N PHE A 85 -0.99 -2.07 -9.35
CA PHE A 85 0.22 -2.47 -8.63
C PHE A 85 0.93 -3.67 -9.27
N LEU A 86 0.20 -4.75 -9.54
CA LEU A 86 0.81 -5.97 -10.08
C LEU A 86 1.26 -5.81 -11.53
N THR A 87 0.53 -5.03 -12.33
CA THR A 87 0.95 -4.71 -13.70
C THR A 87 2.22 -3.86 -13.67
N ALA A 88 2.28 -2.86 -12.80
CA ALA A 88 3.48 -2.05 -12.61
C ALA A 88 4.67 -2.89 -12.11
N ALA A 89 4.46 -3.76 -11.14
CA ALA A 89 5.50 -4.67 -10.63
C ALA A 89 6.01 -5.65 -11.68
N LYS A 90 5.17 -6.03 -12.64
CA LYS A 90 5.56 -6.90 -13.77
C LYS A 90 6.41 -6.16 -14.81
N LEU A 91 6.09 -4.89 -15.09
CA LEU A 91 6.71 -4.09 -16.16
C LEU A 91 7.90 -3.26 -15.67
N GLY A 92 7.87 -2.82 -14.43
CA GLY A 92 8.82 -1.89 -13.84
C GLY A 92 9.80 -2.53 -12.87
N THR A 93 10.38 -1.67 -12.03
CA THR A 93 11.36 -2.04 -11.02
C THR A 93 10.77 -1.98 -9.61
N ASN A 94 11.34 -2.76 -8.71
CA ASN A 94 10.90 -2.82 -7.31
C ASN A 94 11.22 -1.50 -6.58
N SER A 95 12.32 -0.86 -6.92
CA SER A 95 12.72 0.44 -6.35
C SER A 95 11.69 1.53 -6.65
N HIS A 96 11.16 1.60 -7.88
CA HIS A 96 10.08 2.53 -8.25
C HIS A 96 8.81 2.25 -7.44
N VAL A 97 8.42 0.99 -7.32
CA VAL A 97 7.27 0.60 -6.49
C VAL A 97 7.40 1.15 -5.06
N GLY A 98 8.56 0.94 -4.42
CA GLY A 98 8.81 1.42 -3.06
C GLY A 98 8.67 2.94 -2.95
N LEU A 99 9.31 3.70 -3.83
CA LEU A 99 9.31 5.16 -3.80
C LEU A 99 7.93 5.76 -4.09
N PHE A 100 7.19 5.22 -5.07
CA PHE A 100 5.82 5.66 -5.33
C PHE A 100 4.89 5.39 -4.14
N TYR A 101 4.95 4.20 -3.53
CA TYR A 101 4.14 3.89 -2.35
C TYR A 101 4.52 4.71 -1.11
N ALA A 102 5.72 5.29 -1.05
CA ALA A 102 6.06 6.28 -0.02
C ALA A 102 5.16 7.52 -0.05
N THR A 103 4.55 7.84 -1.20
CA THR A 103 3.63 8.98 -1.35
C THR A 103 2.19 8.71 -0.90
N VAL A 104 1.85 7.47 -0.51
CA VAL A 104 0.50 7.12 -0.03
C VAL A 104 -0.01 8.04 1.08
N PRO A 105 0.77 8.39 2.13
CA PRO A 105 0.29 9.30 3.17
C PRO A 105 -0.15 10.67 2.64
N LEU A 106 0.48 11.15 1.55
CA LEU A 106 0.13 12.42 0.90
C LEU A 106 -1.26 12.32 0.25
N VAL A 107 -1.51 11.23 -0.46
CA VAL A 107 -2.81 10.97 -1.10
C VAL A 107 -3.91 10.80 -0.04
N VAL A 108 -3.62 10.07 1.04
CA VAL A 108 -4.57 9.90 2.16
C VAL A 108 -4.95 11.25 2.77
N TRP A 109 -3.95 12.12 3.03
CA TRP A 109 -4.20 13.45 3.57
C TRP A 109 -4.99 14.33 2.59
N LEU A 110 -4.63 14.33 1.31
CA LEU A 110 -5.34 15.09 0.28
C LEU A 110 -6.82 14.68 0.19
N LEU A 111 -7.08 13.38 0.20
CA LEU A 111 -8.45 12.85 0.20
C LEU A 111 -9.20 13.18 1.50
N ALA A 112 -8.54 13.13 2.66
CA ALA A 112 -9.14 13.53 3.93
C ALA A 112 -9.51 15.02 3.94
N TRP A 113 -8.68 15.89 3.35
CA TRP A 113 -9.01 17.30 3.14
C TRP A 113 -10.18 17.49 2.18
N MET A 114 -10.17 16.84 1.02
CA MET A 114 -11.26 16.92 0.04
C MET A 114 -12.61 16.45 0.61
N LEU A 115 -12.58 15.47 1.52
CA LEU A 115 -13.78 14.97 2.21
C LEU A 115 -14.19 15.83 3.42
N GLY A 116 -13.49 16.93 3.70
CA GLY A 116 -13.76 17.82 4.82
C GLY A 116 -13.39 17.24 6.20
N HIS A 117 -12.60 16.17 6.25
CA HIS A 117 -12.18 15.53 7.49
C HIS A 117 -10.97 16.20 8.15
N GLU A 118 -10.14 16.88 7.35
CA GLU A 118 -8.95 17.62 7.82
C GLU A 118 -8.88 19.01 7.18
N PRO A 119 -8.35 20.02 7.90
CA PRO A 119 -8.16 21.36 7.33
C PRO A 119 -6.98 21.37 6.36
N LEU A 120 -7.01 22.31 5.41
CA LEU A 120 -5.86 22.59 4.54
C LEU A 120 -4.71 23.15 5.38
N ASP A 121 -3.56 22.50 5.29
CA ASP A 121 -2.31 22.93 5.92
C ASP A 121 -1.28 23.27 4.83
N LEU A 122 -0.98 24.56 4.68
CA LEU A 122 -0.02 25.04 3.67
C LEU A 122 1.40 24.51 3.91
N GLY A 123 1.77 24.21 5.16
CA GLY A 123 3.05 23.57 5.46
C GLY A 123 3.14 22.16 4.89
N ARG A 124 2.06 21.39 5.01
CA ARG A 124 1.96 20.05 4.41
C ARG A 124 1.92 20.10 2.88
N LEU A 125 1.29 21.14 2.30
CA LEU A 125 1.25 21.34 0.85
C LEU A 125 2.66 21.49 0.26
N GLY A 126 3.56 22.21 0.93
CA GLY A 126 4.97 22.30 0.55
C GLY A 126 5.65 20.93 0.47
N GLY A 127 5.47 20.09 1.47
CA GLY A 127 6.00 18.71 1.45
C GLY A 127 5.42 17.85 0.32
N ILE A 128 4.12 18.01 0.02
CA ILE A 128 3.47 17.34 -1.10
C ILE A 128 4.12 17.75 -2.44
N LEU A 129 4.32 19.04 -2.67
CA LEU A 129 4.92 19.55 -3.90
C LEU A 129 6.36 19.04 -4.08
N ILE A 130 7.15 18.99 -3.01
CA ILE A 130 8.50 18.41 -3.03
C ILE A 130 8.44 16.92 -3.37
N SER A 131 7.51 16.18 -2.79
CA SER A 131 7.35 14.74 -3.07
C SER A 131 6.92 14.47 -4.51
N ILE A 132 5.97 15.25 -5.04
CA ILE A 132 5.56 15.19 -6.45
C ILE A 132 6.73 15.51 -7.39
N ALA A 133 7.51 16.55 -7.08
CA ALA A 133 8.71 16.87 -7.86
C ALA A 133 9.69 15.68 -7.88
N GLY A 134 9.88 14.99 -6.76
CA GLY A 134 10.69 13.78 -6.69
C GLY A 134 10.18 12.66 -7.60
N VAL A 135 8.89 12.37 -7.58
CA VAL A 135 8.26 11.38 -8.47
C VAL A 135 8.42 11.78 -9.95
N LEU A 136 8.25 13.06 -10.27
CA LEU A 136 8.44 13.56 -11.63
C LEU A 136 9.91 13.42 -12.09
N VAL A 137 10.90 13.67 -11.22
CA VAL A 137 12.31 13.45 -11.52
C VAL A 137 12.60 11.99 -11.86
N ILE A 138 12.00 11.04 -11.13
CA ILE A 138 12.13 9.60 -11.42
C ILE A 138 11.53 9.27 -12.78
N GLY A 139 10.30 9.71 -13.05
CA GLY A 139 9.61 9.44 -14.32
C GLY A 139 10.30 10.08 -15.53
N LEU A 140 10.69 11.37 -15.42
CA LEU A 140 11.41 12.09 -16.47
C LEU A 140 12.81 11.53 -16.72
N GLY A 141 13.49 11.04 -15.67
CA GLY A 141 14.78 10.38 -15.79
C GLY A 141 14.75 9.20 -16.76
N ASN A 142 13.67 8.43 -16.75
CA ASN A 142 13.48 7.32 -17.69
C ASN A 142 13.30 7.82 -19.14
N VAL A 143 12.59 8.92 -19.34
CA VAL A 143 12.37 9.51 -20.67
C VAL A 143 13.66 10.11 -21.24
N LEU A 144 14.46 10.74 -20.39
CA LEU A 144 15.71 11.42 -20.77
C LEU A 144 16.93 10.48 -20.83
N GLY A 145 16.74 9.16 -20.64
CA GLY A 145 17.84 8.19 -20.65
C GLY A 145 18.70 8.16 -19.38
N ALA A 146 18.38 8.99 -18.38
CA ALA A 146 19.07 9.02 -17.07
C ALA A 146 18.48 8.01 -16.06
N GLY A 147 17.47 7.24 -16.46
CA GLY A 147 16.73 6.31 -15.60
C GLY A 147 17.34 4.91 -15.48
N GLY A 148 18.49 4.64 -16.12
CA GLY A 148 19.18 3.35 -16.06
C GLY A 148 18.57 2.25 -16.97
N ALA A 149 17.63 2.59 -17.86
CA ALA A 149 17.09 1.66 -18.85
C ALA A 149 18.14 1.35 -19.92
N GLN A 150 18.31 0.06 -20.25
CA GLN A 150 19.31 -0.41 -21.21
C GLN A 150 18.83 -0.36 -22.66
N SER A 151 17.51 -0.21 -22.88
CA SER A 151 16.92 -0.10 -24.21
C SER A 151 15.71 0.85 -24.20
N PRO A 152 15.35 1.44 -25.38
CA PRO A 152 14.14 2.27 -25.51
C PRO A 152 12.84 1.53 -25.13
N GLU A 153 12.77 0.23 -25.40
CA GLU A 153 11.62 -0.60 -25.05
C GLU A 153 11.49 -0.75 -23.53
N GLN A 154 12.60 -1.01 -22.84
CA GLN A 154 12.64 -1.05 -21.38
C GLN A 154 12.26 0.30 -20.75
N ALA A 155 12.79 1.41 -21.29
CA ALA A 155 12.44 2.76 -20.83
C ALA A 155 10.92 3.02 -20.93
N ARG A 156 10.31 2.61 -22.06
CA ARG A 156 8.86 2.72 -22.26
C ARG A 156 8.07 1.85 -21.27
N ALA A 157 8.52 0.62 -21.03
CA ALA A 157 7.87 -0.28 -20.07
C ALA A 157 7.89 0.29 -18.65
N VAL A 158 9.04 0.82 -18.22
CA VAL A 158 9.20 1.46 -16.90
C VAL A 158 8.34 2.71 -16.79
N MET A 159 8.27 3.55 -17.83
CA MET A 159 7.41 4.73 -17.84
C MET A 159 5.92 4.36 -17.71
N ILE A 160 5.47 3.29 -18.41
CA ILE A 160 4.10 2.79 -18.25
C ILE A 160 3.89 2.28 -16.82
N ALA A 161 4.87 1.57 -16.26
CA ALA A 161 4.81 1.11 -14.88
C ALA A 161 4.68 2.26 -13.89
N ASP A 162 5.44 3.36 -14.07
CA ASP A 162 5.36 4.55 -13.22
C ASP A 162 3.96 5.21 -13.26
N LEU A 163 3.36 5.32 -14.46
CA LEU A 163 1.99 5.81 -14.60
C LEU A 163 0.97 4.90 -13.89
N LEU A 164 1.14 3.59 -13.99
CA LEU A 164 0.30 2.62 -13.27
C LEU A 164 0.50 2.74 -11.75
N LEU A 165 1.73 3.00 -11.29
CA LEU A 165 2.00 3.22 -9.86
C LEU A 165 1.26 4.44 -9.30
N VAL A 166 1.10 5.51 -10.07
CA VAL A 166 0.24 6.65 -9.67
C VAL A 166 -1.18 6.17 -9.40
N GLY A 167 -1.76 5.38 -10.31
CA GLY A 167 -3.09 4.77 -10.13
C GLY A 167 -3.15 3.85 -8.90
N ALA A 168 -2.10 3.05 -8.67
CA ALA A 168 -1.99 2.18 -7.51
C ALA A 168 -1.98 2.96 -6.19
N VAL A 169 -1.19 4.04 -6.12
CA VAL A 169 -1.07 4.90 -4.93
C VAL A 169 -2.39 5.62 -4.65
N ILE A 170 -3.05 6.15 -5.68
CA ILE A 170 -4.35 6.82 -5.54
C ILE A 170 -5.41 5.83 -5.03
N SER A 171 -5.51 4.66 -5.64
CA SER A 171 -6.49 3.64 -5.22
C SER A 171 -6.23 3.11 -3.81
N TRP A 172 -4.96 2.92 -3.43
CA TRP A 172 -4.59 2.52 -2.06
C TRP A 172 -4.89 3.62 -1.05
N GLY A 173 -4.55 4.88 -1.37
CA GLY A 173 -4.88 6.04 -0.54
C GLY A 173 -6.40 6.20 -0.37
N ALA A 174 -7.18 6.00 -1.43
CA ALA A 174 -8.64 5.99 -1.37
C ALA A 174 -9.15 4.86 -0.46
N TYR A 175 -8.62 3.63 -0.59
CA TYR A 175 -8.93 2.53 0.32
C TYR A 175 -8.69 2.93 1.77
N VAL A 176 -7.53 3.49 2.11
CA VAL A 176 -7.18 3.88 3.48
C VAL A 176 -8.12 4.96 4.01
N ALA A 177 -8.35 6.03 3.23
CA ALA A 177 -9.20 7.15 3.64
C ALA A 177 -10.67 6.74 3.81
N LEU A 178 -11.21 5.98 2.86
CA LEU A 178 -12.62 5.56 2.84
C LEU A 178 -12.94 4.41 3.80
N SER A 179 -11.93 3.63 4.22
CA SER A 179 -12.13 2.54 5.19
C SER A 179 -12.35 3.04 6.61
N ARG A 180 -11.84 4.24 6.97
CA ARG A 180 -11.90 4.79 8.33
C ARG A 180 -13.30 4.78 8.96
N PRO A 181 -14.38 5.24 8.29
CA PRO A 181 -15.73 5.20 8.87
C PRO A 181 -16.22 3.77 9.16
N LEU A 182 -15.85 2.81 8.32
CA LEU A 182 -16.20 1.40 8.54
C LEU A 182 -15.44 0.82 9.73
N VAL A 183 -14.14 1.13 9.84
CA VAL A 183 -13.30 0.70 10.98
C VAL A 183 -13.81 1.25 12.31
N VAL A 184 -14.22 2.51 12.34
CA VAL A 184 -14.78 3.13 13.55
C VAL A 184 -16.10 2.47 13.95
N ARG A 185 -16.95 2.13 12.98
CA ARG A 185 -18.29 1.57 13.23
C ARG A 185 -18.29 0.07 13.53
N HIS A 186 -17.49 -0.70 12.81
CA HIS A 186 -17.53 -2.17 12.82
C HIS A 186 -16.26 -2.81 13.40
N GLY A 187 -15.23 -2.01 13.67
CA GLY A 187 -13.93 -2.50 14.09
C GLY A 187 -12.99 -2.82 12.90
N ALA A 188 -11.69 -2.90 13.22
CA ALA A 188 -10.66 -3.08 12.20
C ALA A 188 -10.71 -4.46 11.53
N LEU A 189 -10.81 -5.54 12.33
CA LEU A 189 -10.78 -6.91 11.79
C LEU A 189 -11.98 -7.25 10.90
N PRO A 190 -13.25 -6.94 11.30
CA PRO A 190 -14.40 -7.18 10.43
C PRO A 190 -14.33 -6.40 9.13
N THR A 191 -13.90 -5.11 9.19
CA THR A 191 -13.74 -4.27 8.01
C THR A 191 -12.71 -4.84 7.06
N LEU A 192 -11.58 -5.30 7.58
CA LEU A 192 -10.52 -5.88 6.77
C LEU A 192 -10.92 -7.19 6.12
N ALA A 193 -11.47 -8.14 6.90
CA ALA A 193 -11.96 -9.41 6.38
C ALA A 193 -13.06 -9.19 5.33
N GLY A 194 -14.02 -8.28 5.60
CA GLY A 194 -15.07 -7.90 4.67
C GLY A 194 -14.51 -7.29 3.39
N THR A 195 -13.53 -6.37 3.49
CA THR A 195 -12.85 -5.75 2.35
C THR A 195 -12.18 -6.79 1.46
N PHE A 196 -11.48 -7.75 2.04
CA PHE A 196 -10.79 -8.79 1.28
C PHE A 196 -11.75 -9.76 0.61
N LEU A 197 -12.75 -10.26 1.34
CA LEU A 197 -13.71 -11.22 0.78
C LEU A 197 -14.60 -10.58 -0.30
N VAL A 198 -15.15 -9.39 -0.05
CA VAL A 198 -15.93 -8.65 -1.07
C VAL A 198 -15.04 -8.24 -2.24
N GLY A 199 -13.80 -7.82 -1.97
CA GLY A 199 -12.82 -7.50 -3.02
C GLY A 199 -12.51 -8.68 -3.92
N CYS A 200 -12.41 -9.90 -3.37
CA CYS A 200 -12.26 -11.12 -4.15
C CYS A 200 -13.51 -11.40 -5.03
N VAL A 201 -14.71 -11.17 -4.51
CA VAL A 201 -15.94 -11.30 -5.32
C VAL A 201 -15.93 -10.30 -6.47
N LEU A 202 -15.55 -9.04 -6.22
CA LEU A 202 -15.42 -8.01 -7.26
C LEU A 202 -14.29 -8.29 -8.25
N GLN A 203 -13.28 -9.07 -7.86
CA GLN A 203 -12.17 -9.50 -8.72
C GLN A 203 -12.60 -10.61 -9.70
N LEU A 204 -13.64 -11.41 -9.39
CA LEU A 204 -14.05 -12.57 -10.21
C LEU A 204 -14.28 -12.24 -11.69
N PRO A 205 -14.93 -11.13 -12.09
CA PRO A 205 -15.10 -10.81 -13.52
C PRO A 205 -13.77 -10.64 -14.25
N ILE A 206 -12.79 -9.96 -13.65
CA ILE A 206 -11.45 -9.75 -14.20
C ILE A 206 -10.73 -11.10 -14.31
N THR A 207 -10.86 -11.93 -13.28
CA THR A 207 -10.30 -13.27 -13.20
C THR A 207 -10.88 -14.15 -14.32
N ALA A 208 -12.20 -14.19 -14.47
CA ALA A 208 -12.87 -14.97 -15.48
C ALA A 208 -12.50 -14.53 -16.91
N TRP A 209 -12.40 -13.22 -17.15
CA TRP A 209 -12.00 -12.67 -18.44
C TRP A 209 -10.57 -13.03 -18.84
N THR A 210 -9.65 -13.06 -17.86
CA THR A 210 -8.23 -13.38 -18.11
C THR A 210 -7.93 -14.88 -18.05
N ALA A 211 -8.81 -15.70 -17.44
CA ALA A 211 -8.60 -17.13 -17.19
C ALA A 211 -8.25 -17.97 -18.44
N PRO A 212 -8.83 -17.74 -19.65
CA PRO A 212 -8.50 -18.54 -20.83
C PRO A 212 -7.01 -18.52 -21.20
N ALA A 213 -6.29 -17.45 -20.87
CA ALA A 213 -4.87 -17.29 -21.16
C ALA A 213 -3.93 -17.88 -20.08
N TRP A 214 -4.46 -18.49 -19.00
CA TRP A 214 -3.65 -18.91 -17.86
C TRP A 214 -2.93 -20.26 -18.04
N GLY A 215 -3.47 -21.16 -18.87
CA GLY A 215 -2.96 -22.52 -18.99
C GLY A 215 -1.43 -22.59 -19.17
N PRO A 216 -0.85 -21.91 -20.18
CA PRO A 216 0.60 -21.92 -20.38
C PRO A 216 1.38 -21.29 -19.23
N GLN A 217 0.88 -20.20 -18.64
CA GLN A 217 1.53 -19.51 -17.51
C GLN A 217 1.58 -20.39 -16.27
N LEU A 218 0.49 -21.11 -15.94
CA LEU A 218 0.42 -22.00 -14.79
C LEU A 218 1.33 -23.21 -14.94
N GLN A 219 1.45 -23.76 -16.15
CA GLN A 219 2.34 -24.90 -16.43
C GLN A 219 3.83 -24.52 -16.31
N GLN A 220 4.18 -23.29 -16.65
CA GLN A 220 5.56 -22.80 -16.63
C GLN A 220 5.96 -22.15 -15.30
N ALA A 221 5.00 -21.93 -14.41
CA ALA A 221 5.25 -21.26 -13.15
C ALA A 221 6.16 -22.11 -12.24
N SER A 222 7.28 -21.51 -11.81
CA SER A 222 8.23 -22.16 -10.92
C SER A 222 7.67 -22.35 -9.51
N THR A 223 8.20 -23.33 -8.78
CA THR A 223 7.92 -23.51 -7.35
C THR A 223 8.20 -22.24 -6.55
N ALA A 224 9.21 -21.45 -6.92
CA ALA A 224 9.53 -20.18 -6.29
C ALA A 224 8.40 -19.16 -6.43
N ALA A 225 7.75 -19.07 -7.60
CA ALA A 225 6.62 -18.15 -7.79
C ALA A 225 5.43 -18.53 -6.91
N TRP A 226 5.12 -19.83 -6.81
CA TRP A 226 4.07 -20.34 -5.91
C TRP A 226 4.41 -20.15 -4.44
N ALA A 227 5.67 -20.39 -4.05
CA ALA A 227 6.15 -20.14 -2.69
C ALA A 227 6.03 -18.65 -2.32
N CYS A 228 6.45 -17.74 -3.20
CA CYS A 228 6.29 -16.30 -3.00
C CYS A 228 4.82 -15.91 -2.82
N LEU A 229 3.92 -16.44 -3.64
CA LEU A 229 2.49 -16.20 -3.49
C LEU A 229 1.95 -16.78 -2.17
N GLY A 230 2.36 -17.98 -1.77
CA GLY A 230 1.99 -18.59 -0.50
C GLY A 230 2.45 -17.76 0.70
N VAL A 231 3.69 -17.28 0.68
CA VAL A 231 4.22 -16.39 1.72
C VAL A 231 3.44 -15.06 1.77
N LEU A 232 3.12 -14.47 0.63
CA LEU A 232 2.29 -13.26 0.55
C LEU A 232 0.90 -13.49 1.16
N ALA A 233 0.27 -14.61 0.84
CA ALA A 233 -1.10 -14.93 1.19
C ALA A 233 -1.26 -15.27 2.68
N PHE A 234 -0.39 -16.13 3.20
CA PHE A 234 -0.56 -16.73 4.53
C PHE A 234 0.35 -16.12 5.60
N VAL A 235 1.44 -15.47 5.22
CA VAL A 235 2.40 -14.90 6.16
C VAL A 235 2.35 -13.38 6.14
N MET A 236 2.64 -12.75 4.99
CA MET A 236 2.80 -11.30 4.92
C MET A 236 1.51 -10.55 5.27
N THR A 237 0.42 -10.88 4.60
CA THR A 237 -0.83 -10.14 4.77
C THR A 237 -1.42 -10.28 6.18
N PRO A 238 -1.65 -11.47 6.75
CA PRO A 238 -2.24 -11.61 8.08
C PRO A 238 -1.30 -11.18 9.21
N ILE A 239 0.00 -11.51 9.13
CA ILE A 239 0.97 -11.18 10.19
C ILE A 239 1.24 -9.68 10.22
N ASN A 240 1.44 -9.04 9.06
CA ASN A 240 1.69 -7.59 9.00
C ASN A 240 0.56 -6.80 9.66
N LEU A 241 -0.68 -7.21 9.40
CA LEU A 241 -1.86 -6.59 10.00
C LEU A 241 -1.97 -6.84 11.51
N ALA A 242 -1.65 -8.05 11.95
CA ALA A 242 -1.61 -8.35 13.38
C ALA A 242 -0.56 -7.49 14.10
N LEU A 243 0.64 -7.38 13.55
CA LEU A 243 1.72 -6.57 14.10
C LEU A 243 1.40 -5.07 14.09
N GLN A 244 0.76 -4.58 13.01
CA GLN A 244 0.27 -3.20 12.94
C GLN A 244 -0.71 -2.89 14.07
N ASN A 245 -1.72 -3.76 14.26
CA ASN A 245 -2.70 -3.58 15.33
C ASN A 245 -2.07 -3.67 16.73
N LEU A 246 -1.11 -4.57 16.94
CA LEU A 246 -0.39 -4.69 18.21
C LEU A 246 0.48 -3.46 18.49
N SER A 247 1.09 -2.88 17.47
CA SER A 247 1.88 -1.64 17.59
C SER A 247 0.98 -0.45 17.91
N LEU A 248 -0.17 -0.31 17.22
CA LEU A 248 -1.13 0.79 17.44
C LEU A 248 -1.83 0.75 18.81
N LYS A 249 -1.87 -0.43 19.47
CA LYS A 249 -2.35 -0.52 20.87
C LYS A 249 -1.42 0.11 21.89
N ARG A 250 -0.15 0.34 21.54
CA ARG A 250 0.93 0.72 22.47
C ARG A 250 1.67 1.99 22.07
N LEU A 251 1.64 2.34 20.79
CA LEU A 251 2.30 3.49 20.20
C LEU A 251 1.27 4.42 19.56
N ASP A 252 1.56 5.71 19.55
CA ASP A 252 0.74 6.69 18.84
C ASP A 252 0.76 6.45 17.34
N ALA A 253 -0.36 6.71 16.68
CA ALA A 253 -0.49 6.54 15.23
C ALA A 253 0.58 7.33 14.44
N SER A 254 0.98 8.49 14.93
CA SER A 254 2.06 9.31 14.37
C SER A 254 3.42 8.62 14.44
N GLN A 255 3.72 7.92 15.54
CA GLN A 255 4.95 7.15 15.69
C GLN A 255 4.97 5.98 14.70
N VAL A 256 3.88 5.20 14.63
CA VAL A 256 3.75 4.08 13.68
C VAL A 256 3.91 4.57 12.24
N ALA A 257 3.27 5.68 11.87
CA ALA A 257 3.38 6.26 10.53
C ALA A 257 4.82 6.72 10.20
N THR A 258 5.49 7.38 11.15
CA THR A 258 6.89 7.84 10.97
C THR A 258 7.83 6.68 10.72
N PHE A 259 7.74 5.62 11.52
CA PHE A 259 8.57 4.44 11.34
C PHE A 259 8.22 3.67 10.05
N SER A 260 6.96 3.67 9.62
CA SER A 260 6.55 3.03 8.37
C SER A 260 7.20 3.64 7.13
N ASN A 261 7.67 4.90 7.20
CA ASN A 261 8.44 5.54 6.14
C ASN A 261 9.81 4.88 5.87
N VAL A 262 10.25 3.99 6.73
CA VAL A 262 11.46 3.16 6.49
C VAL A 262 11.20 2.06 5.46
N ALA A 263 9.96 1.58 5.35
CA ALA A 263 9.63 0.49 4.44
C ALA A 263 9.95 0.78 2.95
N PRO A 264 9.69 1.97 2.40
CA PRO A 264 10.08 2.32 1.03
C PRO A 264 11.59 2.23 0.80
N VAL A 265 12.40 2.67 1.77
CA VAL A 265 13.86 2.59 1.68
C VAL A 265 14.31 1.13 1.61
N LEU A 266 13.76 0.29 2.49
CA LEU A 266 14.05 -1.15 2.45
C LEU A 266 13.59 -1.79 1.13
N THR A 267 12.49 -1.33 0.55
CA THR A 267 12.02 -1.83 -0.76
C THR A 267 13.03 -1.52 -1.87
N VAL A 268 13.66 -0.34 -1.86
CA VAL A 268 14.77 0.00 -2.79
C VAL A 268 15.97 -0.90 -2.53
N VAL A 269 16.34 -1.12 -1.27
CA VAL A 269 17.43 -2.05 -0.92
C VAL A 269 17.17 -3.45 -1.47
N TRP A 270 15.95 -3.97 -1.31
CA TRP A 270 15.56 -5.25 -1.90
C TRP A 270 15.64 -5.25 -3.44
N GLY A 271 15.26 -4.14 -4.09
CA GLY A 271 15.37 -3.97 -5.54
C GLY A 271 16.81 -4.14 -6.03
N VAL A 272 17.73 -3.44 -5.39
CA VAL A 272 19.17 -3.53 -5.70
C VAL A 272 19.72 -4.92 -5.39
N TRP A 273 19.44 -5.43 -4.21
CA TRP A 273 20.07 -6.68 -3.73
C TRP A 273 19.50 -7.94 -4.39
N LEU A 274 18.18 -8.04 -4.56
CA LEU A 274 17.55 -9.26 -5.10
C LEU A 274 17.45 -9.25 -6.64
N PHE A 275 17.30 -8.07 -7.24
CA PHE A 275 17.05 -7.96 -8.69
C PHE A 275 18.20 -7.30 -9.45
N GLY A 276 19.25 -6.84 -8.75
CA GLY A 276 20.38 -6.15 -9.39
C GLY A 276 19.97 -4.82 -10.03
N GLU A 277 18.95 -4.13 -9.49
CA GLU A 277 18.47 -2.86 -10.03
C GLU A 277 19.55 -1.79 -9.89
N ALA A 278 19.82 -1.07 -10.98
CA ALA A 278 20.78 0.02 -10.96
C ALA A 278 20.20 1.26 -10.25
N LEU A 279 21.00 1.84 -9.36
CA LEU A 279 20.69 3.14 -8.76
C LEU A 279 21.02 4.25 -9.76
N SER A 280 20.06 4.60 -10.61
CA SER A 280 20.26 5.74 -11.53
C SER A 280 20.29 7.06 -10.76
N PRO A 281 20.99 8.10 -11.28
CA PRO A 281 20.98 9.44 -10.66
C PRO A 281 19.57 10.00 -10.47
N ALA A 282 18.67 9.76 -11.42
CA ALA A 282 17.27 10.18 -11.33
C ALA A 282 16.53 9.47 -10.19
N LEU A 283 16.77 8.16 -9.99
CA LEU A 283 16.19 7.38 -8.89
C LEU A 283 16.70 7.89 -7.53
N VAL A 284 17.98 8.18 -7.40
CA VAL A 284 18.59 8.68 -6.16
C VAL A 284 18.07 10.07 -5.82
N VAL A 285 18.16 11.03 -6.75
CA VAL A 285 17.73 12.41 -6.52
C VAL A 285 16.21 12.48 -6.32
N GLY A 286 15.45 11.87 -7.21
CA GLY A 286 13.98 11.85 -7.12
C GLY A 286 13.49 11.11 -5.88
N GLY A 287 14.14 10.00 -5.52
CA GLY A 287 13.85 9.25 -4.28
C GLY A 287 14.12 10.07 -3.03
N PHE A 288 15.25 10.78 -2.97
CA PHE A 288 15.56 11.69 -1.86
C PHE A 288 14.50 12.80 -1.72
N LEU A 289 14.14 13.46 -2.83
CA LEU A 289 13.09 14.49 -2.82
C LEU A 289 11.75 13.92 -2.36
N THR A 290 11.36 12.75 -2.90
CA THR A 290 10.11 12.08 -2.51
C THR A 290 10.07 11.82 -1.01
N LEU A 291 11.11 11.20 -0.45
CA LEU A 291 11.18 10.87 0.97
C LEU A 291 11.26 12.13 1.85
N ALA A 292 12.00 13.16 1.43
CA ALA A 292 12.07 14.43 2.13
C ALA A 292 10.69 15.11 2.20
N GLY A 293 9.94 15.13 1.08
CA GLY A 293 8.59 15.67 1.02
C GLY A 293 7.60 14.89 1.90
N VAL A 294 7.66 13.54 1.88
CA VAL A 294 6.85 12.68 2.75
C VAL A 294 7.18 12.93 4.22
N PHE A 295 8.46 12.97 4.58
CA PHE A 295 8.89 13.23 5.95
C PHE A 295 8.43 14.61 6.43
N TRP A 296 8.51 15.62 5.57
CA TRP A 296 8.02 16.97 5.88
C TRP A 296 6.52 16.97 6.17
N THR A 297 5.73 16.33 5.32
CA THR A 297 4.26 16.25 5.42
C THR A 297 3.81 15.44 6.65
N SER A 298 4.60 14.43 7.05
CA SER A 298 4.29 13.54 8.18
C SER A 298 4.55 14.16 9.55
N ARG A 299 5.10 15.39 9.62
CA ARG A 299 5.32 16.08 10.90
C ARG A 299 3.97 16.34 11.59
N PRO A 300 3.87 16.12 12.91
CA PRO A 300 2.66 16.45 13.64
C PRO A 300 2.35 17.94 13.44
N ALA A 301 1.11 18.27 13.08
CA ALA A 301 0.67 19.67 13.08
C ALA A 301 0.87 20.25 14.50
N PRO A 302 1.35 21.50 14.62
CA PRO A 302 1.41 22.15 15.92
C PRO A 302 0.00 22.08 16.53
N ARG A 303 -0.09 21.51 17.75
CA ARG A 303 -1.36 21.47 18.47
C ARG A 303 -1.88 22.91 18.55
N ARG A 304 -2.94 23.23 17.79
CA ARG A 304 -3.69 24.44 18.08
C ARG A 304 -4.08 24.36 19.55
N ALA A 305 -3.63 25.34 20.33
CA ALA A 305 -4.07 25.49 21.72
C ALA A 305 -5.60 25.36 21.71
N ALA A 306 -6.13 24.42 22.50
CA ALA A 306 -7.57 24.30 22.67
C ALA A 306 -8.12 25.69 22.96
N ALA A 307 -9.09 26.15 22.19
CA ALA A 307 -9.78 27.39 22.49
C ALA A 307 -10.24 27.31 23.96
N PRO A 308 -10.00 28.35 24.78
CA PRO A 308 -10.44 28.34 26.17
C PRO A 308 -11.95 28.03 26.17
N ALA A 309 -12.35 27.10 27.05
CA ALA A 309 -13.75 26.80 27.28
C ALA A 309 -14.52 28.10 27.48
N PRO A 310 -15.71 28.28 26.88
CA PRO A 310 -16.53 29.47 27.13
C PRO A 310 -16.70 29.58 28.63
N ALA A 311 -16.33 30.77 29.17
CA ALA A 311 -16.52 31.07 30.57
C ALA A 311 -18.02 30.88 30.91
N GLU A 312 -18.29 30.01 31.87
CA GLU A 312 -19.65 29.89 32.43
C GLU A 312 -20.08 31.29 32.86
N ALA A 313 -21.10 31.79 32.22
CA ALA A 313 -21.71 33.04 32.58
C ALA A 313 -22.35 32.89 33.97
N PRO A 314 -22.26 33.92 34.85
CA PRO A 314 -22.73 33.87 36.21
C PRO A 314 -24.26 33.75 36.34
#